data_1f904ab6795e5fadbfda8836faf3a777
#
_entry.id   1f904ab6795e5fadbfda8836faf3a777
#
_cell.length_a   1.000
_cell.length_b   1.000
_cell.length_c   1.000
_cell.angle_alpha   90.00
_cell.angle_beta   90.00
_cell.angle_gamma   90.00
#
_symmetry.space_group_name_H-M   'P 1'
#
loop_
_entity.id
_entity.type
_entity.pdbx_description
1 polymer ?
#
loop_
_entity_poly.entity_id
_entity_poly.type
_entity_poly.pdbx_seq_one_letter_code
_entity_poly.pdbx_strand_id
1 'polypeptide(L)'
;IVDYSDEYEKIPVNYSGKVFLEITSRSFNIEFKKGDKLNQLRLVYNKHNYLSDLELNNLNNLEKIIFTRNDLSNKNIDNGIKLSVDLNAENKVVAYMAKNNAPLLVFNKINYHKINEFWTPIQTSNKSIIIEKNKFYILKSKERVKIPSSFAGEMIPYDTGIGDFRAHYAGFFDPGFGDPD
;
A
#
# COMPACT_ATOMS: atom_id res chain seq x y z
N ILE A 1 14.24 -13.36 0.43
CA ILE A 1 14.85 -14.46 -0.36
C ILE A 1 15.50 -15.42 0.62
N VAL A 2 15.38 -16.70 0.37
CA VAL A 2 16.04 -17.76 1.12
C VAL A 2 16.74 -18.71 0.16
N ASP A 3 17.74 -19.44 0.64
CA ASP A 3 18.45 -20.43 -0.17
C ASP A 3 17.50 -21.52 -0.65
N TYR A 4 17.69 -21.98 -1.88
CA TYR A 4 16.92 -23.05 -2.52
C TYR A 4 15.42 -22.76 -2.74
N SER A 5 15.01 -21.48 -2.77
CA SER A 5 13.66 -21.06 -3.12
C SER A 5 13.68 -20.18 -4.37
N ASP A 6 12.73 -20.42 -5.26
CA ASP A 6 12.43 -19.60 -6.42
C ASP A 6 11.35 -18.53 -6.13
N GLU A 7 10.76 -18.54 -4.93
CA GLU A 7 9.80 -17.55 -4.47
C GLU A 7 10.46 -16.48 -3.58
N TYR A 8 10.35 -15.21 -3.97
CA TYR A 8 10.94 -14.08 -3.23
C TYR A 8 10.21 -13.73 -1.95
N GLU A 9 8.92 -14.03 -1.86
CA GLU A 9 8.04 -13.56 -0.78
C GLU A 9 7.72 -14.64 0.26
N LYS A 10 8.05 -15.91 -0.04
CA LYS A 10 7.73 -17.03 0.84
C LYS A 10 8.97 -17.73 1.36
N ILE A 11 8.88 -18.14 2.61
CA ILE A 11 9.86 -19.01 3.25
C ILE A 11 9.23 -20.40 3.33
N PRO A 12 9.87 -21.44 2.78
CA PRO A 12 9.34 -22.81 2.84
C PRO A 12 9.13 -23.30 4.27
N VAL A 13 8.18 -24.21 4.43
CA VAL A 13 7.95 -24.90 5.72
C VAL A 13 9.22 -25.63 6.15
N ASN A 14 9.54 -25.59 7.44
CA ASN A 14 10.75 -26.19 8.02
C ASN A 14 12.08 -25.60 7.51
N TYR A 15 12.08 -24.43 6.90
CA TYR A 15 13.32 -23.76 6.54
C TYR A 15 14.15 -23.42 7.78
N SER A 16 15.45 -23.75 7.70
CA SER A 16 16.45 -23.36 8.68
C SER A 16 17.67 -22.82 7.92
N GLY A 17 17.92 -21.52 8.02
CA GLY A 17 18.99 -20.88 7.27
C GLY A 17 18.93 -19.36 7.35
N LYS A 18 19.71 -18.69 6.51
CA LYS A 18 19.76 -17.23 6.43
C LYS A 18 18.61 -16.70 5.59
N VAL A 19 18.08 -15.55 5.98
CA VAL A 19 17.11 -14.79 5.20
C VAL A 19 17.79 -13.54 4.65
N PHE A 20 17.67 -13.32 3.35
CA PHE A 20 18.25 -12.18 2.64
C PHE A 20 17.16 -11.21 2.22
N LEU A 21 17.47 -9.93 2.23
CA LEU A 21 16.63 -8.88 1.67
C LEU A 21 17.30 -8.30 0.43
N GLU A 22 16.56 -8.25 -0.66
CA GLU A 22 16.92 -7.46 -1.83
C GLU A 22 16.25 -6.09 -1.71
N ILE A 23 17.04 -5.02 -1.76
CA ILE A 23 16.54 -3.66 -1.54
C ILE A 23 16.94 -2.79 -2.73
N THR A 24 15.94 -2.17 -3.35
CA THR A 24 16.13 -1.16 -4.39
C THR A 24 15.42 0.12 -3.98
N SER A 25 16.18 1.19 -3.75
CA SER A 25 15.58 2.50 -3.51
C SER A 25 15.05 3.10 -4.81
N ARG A 26 13.77 3.47 -4.83
CA ARG A 26 13.08 4.02 -6.01
C ARG A 26 12.87 5.52 -5.93
N SER A 27 12.87 6.10 -4.74
CA SER A 27 12.46 7.49 -4.50
C SER A 27 13.60 8.37 -4.04
N PHE A 28 14.35 7.93 -3.03
CA PHE A 28 15.37 8.75 -2.35
C PHE A 28 16.64 7.95 -2.07
N ASN A 29 17.73 8.65 -1.88
CA ASN A 29 18.92 8.05 -1.27
C ASN A 29 18.63 7.83 0.21
N ILE A 30 18.84 6.61 0.70
CA ILE A 30 18.48 6.21 2.07
C ILE A 30 19.73 5.65 2.77
N GLU A 31 19.97 6.12 3.98
CA GLU A 31 20.99 5.57 4.88
C GLU A 31 20.32 4.60 5.86
N PHE A 32 20.78 3.36 5.86
CA PHE A 32 20.43 2.34 6.86
C PHE A 32 21.58 2.11 7.82
N LYS A 33 21.25 1.72 9.04
CA LYS A 33 22.23 1.31 10.04
C LYS A 33 21.95 -0.11 10.53
N LYS A 34 22.97 -0.75 11.06
CA LYS A 34 22.82 -2.06 11.71
C LYS A 34 21.75 -1.97 12.80
N GLY A 35 20.76 -2.87 12.73
CA GLY A 35 19.63 -2.92 13.66
C GLY A 35 18.37 -2.22 13.16
N ASP A 36 18.41 -1.50 12.04
CA ASP A 36 17.19 -0.94 11.42
C ASP A 36 16.25 -2.05 10.95
N LYS A 37 14.97 -1.89 11.21
CA LYS A 37 13.92 -2.87 10.88
C LYS A 37 13.38 -2.53 9.48
N LEU A 38 13.74 -3.33 8.49
CA LEU A 38 13.40 -3.07 7.09
C LEU A 38 12.26 -3.94 6.56
N ASN A 39 11.93 -5.04 7.23
CA ASN A 39 10.91 -5.98 6.78
C ASN A 39 10.17 -6.61 7.95
N GLN A 40 9.02 -7.19 7.66
CA GLN A 40 8.19 -7.90 8.62
C GLN A 40 8.00 -9.34 8.15
N LEU A 41 8.25 -10.31 9.04
CA LEU A 41 7.96 -11.70 8.80
C LEU A 41 6.59 -12.06 9.37
N ARG A 42 5.77 -12.76 8.61
CA ARG A 42 4.48 -13.30 9.02
C ARG A 42 4.52 -14.82 9.00
N LEU A 43 4.05 -15.42 10.07
CA LEU A 43 3.81 -16.85 10.12
C LEU A 43 2.36 -17.12 9.72
N VAL A 44 2.18 -17.93 8.69
CA VAL A 44 0.86 -18.28 8.18
C VAL A 44 0.60 -19.75 8.47
N TYR A 45 -0.48 -20.04 9.18
CA TYR A 45 -0.96 -21.38 9.42
C TYR A 45 -2.09 -21.70 8.44
N ASN A 46 -1.95 -22.73 7.65
CA ASN A 46 -2.82 -23.11 6.53
C ASN A 46 -2.75 -22.19 5.29
N LYS A 47 -3.49 -22.55 4.24
CA LYS A 47 -3.64 -21.70 3.05
C LYS A 47 -4.44 -20.46 3.40
N HIS A 48 -4.06 -19.32 2.83
CA HIS A 48 -4.86 -18.10 2.89
C HIS A 48 -6.25 -18.38 2.29
N ASN A 49 -7.28 -18.14 3.09
CA ASN A 49 -8.65 -18.11 2.60
C ASN A 49 -9.00 -16.63 2.37
N TYR A 50 -8.99 -16.22 1.11
CA TYR A 50 -9.56 -14.91 0.76
C TYR A 50 -11.08 -14.97 0.86
N LEU A 51 -11.67 -13.91 1.37
CA LEU A 51 -13.12 -13.77 1.37
C LEU A 51 -13.62 -13.60 -0.07
N SER A 52 -14.67 -14.34 -0.41
CA SER A 52 -15.41 -14.12 -1.66
C SER A 52 -16.14 -12.78 -1.63
N ASP A 53 -16.55 -12.29 -2.79
CA ASP A 53 -17.32 -11.04 -2.88
C ASP A 53 -18.63 -11.10 -2.10
N LEU A 54 -19.26 -12.27 -2.02
CA LEU A 54 -20.47 -12.47 -1.21
C LEU A 54 -20.17 -12.31 0.29
N GLU A 55 -19.08 -12.90 0.77
CA GLU A 55 -18.65 -12.77 2.17
C GLU A 55 -18.22 -11.34 2.50
N LEU A 56 -17.53 -10.66 1.57
CA LEU A 56 -17.15 -9.25 1.71
C LEU A 56 -18.39 -8.34 1.78
N ASN A 57 -19.41 -8.58 0.94
CA ASN A 57 -20.67 -7.84 1.00
C ASN A 57 -21.41 -8.09 2.32
N ASN A 58 -21.48 -9.34 2.78
CA ASN A 58 -22.08 -9.67 4.06
C ASN A 58 -21.34 -9.01 5.22
N LEU A 59 -20.01 -9.06 5.21
CA LEU A 59 -19.18 -8.40 6.22
C LEU A 59 -19.40 -6.88 6.20
N ASN A 60 -19.43 -6.25 5.03
CA ASN A 60 -19.66 -4.80 4.91
C ASN A 60 -21.06 -4.37 5.36
N ASN A 61 -22.06 -5.25 5.25
CA ASN A 61 -23.41 -4.99 5.75
C ASN A 61 -23.51 -5.16 7.28
N LEU A 62 -22.77 -6.10 7.85
CA LEU A 62 -22.75 -6.35 9.31
C LEU A 62 -21.86 -5.32 10.04
N GLU A 63 -20.71 -5.08 9.52
CA GLU A 63 -19.72 -4.15 10.05
C GLU A 63 -19.14 -3.35 8.90
N LYS A 64 -19.51 -2.07 8.77
CA LYS A 64 -19.11 -1.24 7.65
C LYS A 64 -17.58 -1.20 7.52
N ILE A 65 -17.04 -1.80 6.45
CA ILE A 65 -15.63 -1.88 6.16
C ILE A 65 -15.18 -0.92 5.04
N ILE A 66 -16.13 -0.45 4.21
CA ILE A 66 -15.87 0.48 3.10
C ILE A 66 -16.70 1.75 3.31
N PHE A 67 -16.03 2.90 3.32
CA PHE A 67 -16.63 4.20 3.48
C PHE A 67 -16.46 5.01 2.20
N THR A 68 -17.56 5.38 1.56
CA THR A 68 -17.61 6.22 0.38
C THR A 68 -18.46 7.47 0.66
N ARG A 69 -18.24 8.56 -0.08
CA ARG A 69 -19.00 9.81 0.12
C ARG A 69 -20.51 9.64 -0.15
N ASN A 70 -20.90 8.69 -0.99
CA ASN A 70 -22.29 8.52 -1.44
C ASN A 70 -22.93 7.21 -0.97
N ASP A 71 -22.38 6.55 0.03
CA ASP A 71 -22.83 5.26 0.60
C ASP A 71 -23.04 4.12 -0.43
N LEU A 72 -22.35 4.17 -1.55
CA LEU A 72 -22.38 3.14 -2.61
C LEU A 72 -21.29 2.08 -2.40
N SER A 73 -21.03 1.73 -1.14
CA SER A 73 -19.90 0.87 -0.75
C SER A 73 -19.92 -0.51 -1.43
N ASN A 74 -21.09 -1.10 -1.66
CA ASN A 74 -21.20 -2.42 -2.28
C ASN A 74 -20.80 -2.45 -3.76
N LYS A 75 -20.78 -1.31 -4.46
CA LYS A 75 -20.29 -1.22 -5.84
C LYS A 75 -18.76 -1.30 -5.95
N ASN A 76 -18.07 -1.21 -4.83
CA ASN A 76 -16.62 -1.28 -4.77
C ASN A 76 -16.12 -2.71 -4.51
N ILE A 77 -17.01 -3.70 -4.47
CA ILE A 77 -16.65 -5.11 -4.26
C ILE A 77 -16.81 -5.86 -5.60
N ASP A 78 -15.69 -6.32 -6.15
CA ASP A 78 -15.61 -7.14 -7.35
C ASP A 78 -14.20 -7.75 -7.43
N ASN A 79 -14.07 -9.04 -7.17
CA ASN A 79 -12.81 -9.73 -6.91
C ASN A 79 -11.98 -9.07 -5.80
N GLY A 80 -12.66 -8.69 -4.70
CA GLY A 80 -12.10 -7.95 -3.60
C GLY A 80 -12.56 -6.49 -3.54
N ILE A 81 -11.95 -5.70 -2.68
CA ILE A 81 -12.30 -4.29 -2.49
C ILE A 81 -11.50 -3.43 -3.48
N LYS A 82 -12.22 -2.77 -4.40
CA LYS A 82 -11.63 -1.84 -5.35
C LYS A 82 -11.45 -0.45 -4.74
N LEU A 83 -10.25 0.08 -4.84
CA LEU A 83 -9.93 1.45 -4.42
C LEU A 83 -9.66 2.31 -5.65
N SER A 84 -10.27 3.48 -5.70
CA SER A 84 -10.06 4.47 -6.76
C SER A 84 -9.25 5.66 -6.27
N VAL A 85 -8.57 6.35 -7.18
CA VAL A 85 -7.78 7.54 -6.86
C VAL A 85 -8.69 8.73 -6.63
N ASP A 86 -8.46 9.49 -5.55
CA ASP A 86 -9.16 10.74 -5.28
C ASP A 86 -8.45 11.92 -5.96
N LEU A 87 -8.96 12.31 -7.10
CA LEU A 87 -8.51 13.50 -7.83
C LEU A 87 -9.45 14.71 -7.61
N ASN A 88 -10.25 14.70 -6.55
CA ASN A 88 -11.10 15.83 -6.22
C ASN A 88 -10.28 16.95 -5.55
N ALA A 89 -10.27 18.12 -6.19
CA ALA A 89 -9.43 19.24 -5.81
C ALA A 89 -9.95 20.06 -4.61
N GLU A 90 -10.89 19.58 -3.80
CA GLU A 90 -11.38 20.30 -2.62
C GLU A 90 -10.23 20.76 -1.70
N ASN A 91 -9.16 19.98 -1.59
CA ASN A 91 -7.96 20.32 -0.82
C ASN A 91 -6.80 20.83 -1.67
N LYS A 92 -7.02 21.10 -2.95
CA LYS A 92 -6.02 21.57 -3.92
C LYS A 92 -4.86 20.59 -4.20
N VAL A 93 -4.42 19.80 -3.22
CA VAL A 93 -3.36 18.79 -3.39
C VAL A 93 -3.98 17.42 -3.53
N VAL A 94 -3.75 16.76 -4.67
CA VAL A 94 -4.31 15.43 -4.99
C VAL A 94 -3.25 14.32 -4.98
N ALA A 95 -1.98 14.69 -5.08
CA ALA A 95 -0.87 13.75 -5.08
C ALA A 95 0.41 14.41 -4.59
N TYR A 96 1.41 13.58 -4.30
CA TYR A 96 2.78 14.01 -4.06
C TYR A 96 3.71 13.26 -5.00
N MET A 97 4.66 13.96 -5.60
CA MET A 97 5.72 13.39 -6.43
C MET A 97 7.04 13.45 -5.69
N ALA A 98 7.80 12.36 -5.71
CA ALA A 98 9.14 12.33 -5.13
C ALA A 98 10.10 13.26 -5.88
N LYS A 99 10.87 14.06 -5.15
CA LYS A 99 11.89 14.95 -5.71
C LYS A 99 13.15 14.17 -6.09
N ASN A 100 13.71 14.44 -7.26
CA ASN A 100 14.98 13.82 -7.69
C ASN A 100 16.17 14.27 -6.83
N ASN A 101 16.14 15.52 -6.35
CA ASN A 101 17.23 16.15 -5.59
C ASN A 101 16.88 16.24 -4.09
N ALA A 102 16.18 15.26 -3.56
CA ALA A 102 15.91 15.18 -2.14
C ALA A 102 17.22 14.93 -1.37
N PRO A 103 17.34 15.46 -0.13
CA PRO A 103 18.48 15.15 0.72
C PRO A 103 18.50 13.67 1.12
N LEU A 104 19.60 13.23 1.74
CA LEU A 104 19.74 11.87 2.27
C LEU A 104 18.67 11.61 3.35
N LEU A 105 17.87 10.58 3.16
CA LEU A 105 16.91 10.12 4.16
C LEU A 105 17.63 9.19 5.13
N VAL A 106 17.73 9.61 6.39
CA VAL A 106 18.28 8.76 7.48
C VAL A 106 17.13 7.98 8.09
N PHE A 107 17.08 6.68 7.83
CA PHE A 107 15.90 5.82 8.05
C PHE A 107 15.42 5.81 9.51
N ASN A 108 16.33 5.78 10.48
CA ASN A 108 15.97 5.70 11.90
C ASN A 108 15.61 7.05 12.55
N LYS A 109 15.65 8.17 11.82
CA LYS A 109 15.25 9.48 12.32
C LYS A 109 13.77 9.74 12.05
N ILE A 110 12.91 9.25 12.95
CA ILE A 110 11.46 9.42 12.87
C ILE A 110 11.07 10.89 13.10
N ASN A 111 10.15 11.43 12.29
CA ASN A 111 9.65 12.82 12.36
C ASN A 111 10.72 13.92 12.24
N TYR A 112 11.90 13.58 11.76
CA TYR A 112 13.00 14.51 11.57
C TYR A 112 12.97 15.21 10.20
N HIS A 113 12.59 14.47 9.17
CA HIS A 113 12.64 14.92 7.78
C HIS A 113 11.43 15.78 7.42
N LYS A 114 11.66 16.90 6.76
CA LYS A 114 10.59 17.81 6.33
C LYS A 114 9.99 17.33 5.02
N ILE A 115 8.67 17.21 4.96
CA ILE A 115 7.94 16.71 3.78
C ILE A 115 8.29 17.49 2.52
N ASN A 116 8.39 18.80 2.60
CA ASN A 116 8.67 19.68 1.47
C ASN A 116 10.11 19.54 0.90
N GLU A 117 11.03 18.91 1.60
CA GLU A 117 12.37 18.61 1.10
C GLU A 117 12.36 17.37 0.18
N PHE A 118 11.45 16.44 0.41
CA PHE A 118 11.36 15.16 -0.30
C PHE A 118 10.25 15.12 -1.36
N TRP A 119 9.16 15.84 -1.13
CA TRP A 119 7.96 15.73 -1.95
C TRP A 119 7.53 17.05 -2.56
N THR A 120 7.09 16.98 -3.81
CA THR A 120 6.42 18.07 -4.51
C THR A 120 4.92 17.82 -4.49
N PRO A 121 4.10 18.71 -3.92
CA PRO A 121 2.66 18.58 -3.98
C PRO A 121 2.15 18.81 -5.41
N ILE A 122 1.22 17.98 -5.85
CA ILE A 122 0.55 18.11 -7.15
C ILE A 122 -0.87 18.61 -6.94
N GLN A 123 -1.20 19.65 -7.67
CA GLN A 123 -2.54 20.21 -7.71
C GLN A 123 -3.19 19.93 -9.06
N THR A 124 -4.50 19.83 -9.09
CA THR A 124 -5.27 19.72 -10.33
C THR A 124 -6.54 20.55 -10.27
N SER A 125 -6.92 21.14 -11.38
CA SER A 125 -8.21 21.83 -11.55
C SER A 125 -9.21 21.03 -12.40
N ASN A 126 -8.74 20.07 -13.18
CA ASN A 126 -9.52 19.30 -14.14
C ASN A 126 -9.69 17.83 -13.79
N LYS A 127 -9.44 17.45 -12.50
CA LYS A 127 -9.56 16.07 -11.99
C LYS A 127 -8.68 15.05 -12.74
N SER A 128 -7.55 15.50 -13.25
CA SER A 128 -6.57 14.66 -13.92
C SER A 128 -5.15 15.03 -13.49
N ILE A 129 -4.24 14.06 -13.52
CA ILE A 129 -2.82 14.27 -13.33
C ILE A 129 -2.05 13.49 -14.40
N ILE A 130 -0.87 13.97 -14.72
CA ILE A 130 0.07 13.26 -15.60
C ILE A 130 1.05 12.52 -14.71
N ILE A 131 1.17 11.21 -14.92
CA ILE A 131 2.20 10.38 -14.30
C ILE A 131 3.39 10.33 -15.26
N GLU A 132 4.47 10.98 -14.89
CA GLU A 132 5.70 11.02 -15.69
C GLU A 132 6.48 9.71 -15.57
N LYS A 133 7.16 9.33 -16.63
CA LYS A 133 8.04 8.16 -16.66
C LYS A 133 9.16 8.30 -15.61
N ASN A 134 9.49 7.22 -14.95
CA ASN A 134 10.55 7.14 -13.93
C ASN A 134 10.37 8.08 -12.73
N LYS A 135 9.15 8.46 -12.42
CA LYS A 135 8.80 9.22 -11.23
C LYS A 135 8.00 8.36 -10.26
N PHE A 136 8.16 8.63 -8.99
CA PHE A 136 7.41 7.98 -7.93
C PHE A 136 6.36 8.93 -7.37
N TYR A 137 5.12 8.44 -7.23
CA TYR A 137 3.98 9.23 -6.78
C TYR A 137 3.29 8.57 -5.59
N ILE A 138 2.79 9.39 -4.68
CA ILE A 138 1.84 8.98 -3.65
C ILE A 138 0.48 9.58 -3.99
N LEU A 139 -0.51 8.71 -4.13
CA LEU A 139 -1.89 9.06 -4.40
C LEU A 139 -2.76 8.67 -3.20
N LYS A 140 -3.85 9.39 -3.02
CA LYS A 140 -4.84 9.10 -1.98
C LYS A 140 -6.02 8.35 -2.59
N SER A 141 -6.53 7.33 -1.89
CA SER A 141 -7.76 6.67 -2.27
C SER A 141 -8.98 7.57 -1.97
N LYS A 142 -10.00 7.43 -2.80
CA LYS A 142 -11.30 8.06 -2.62
C LYS A 142 -12.08 7.35 -1.50
N GLU A 143 -11.96 6.04 -1.47
CA GLU A 143 -12.56 5.19 -0.46
C GLU A 143 -11.68 5.16 0.80
N ARG A 144 -12.33 5.09 1.96
CA ARG A 144 -11.69 4.75 3.22
C ARG A 144 -12.05 3.32 3.56
N VAL A 145 -11.11 2.57 4.09
CA VAL A 145 -11.32 1.18 4.50
C VAL A 145 -11.03 1.00 5.99
N LYS A 146 -11.79 0.11 6.60
CA LYS A 146 -11.56 -0.40 7.94
C LYS A 146 -11.34 -1.90 7.84
N ILE A 147 -10.32 -2.42 8.49
CA ILE A 147 -10.06 -3.86 8.57
C ILE A 147 -10.47 -4.32 9.98
N PRO A 148 -11.49 -5.15 10.12
CA PRO A 148 -11.89 -5.66 11.43
C PRO A 148 -10.76 -6.45 12.10
N SER A 149 -10.77 -6.52 13.42
CA SER A 149 -9.70 -7.16 14.21
C SER A 149 -9.53 -8.66 13.96
N SER A 150 -10.53 -9.32 13.36
CA SER A 150 -10.50 -10.74 12.98
C SER A 150 -9.97 -10.99 11.56
N PHE A 151 -9.68 -9.94 10.80
CA PHE A 151 -9.23 -10.01 9.43
C PHE A 151 -7.94 -9.21 9.22
N ALA A 152 -7.27 -9.50 8.11
CA ALA A 152 -6.19 -8.70 7.59
C ALA A 152 -6.47 -8.39 6.11
N GLY A 153 -5.93 -7.30 5.59
CA GLY A 153 -6.06 -6.93 4.19
C GLY A 153 -4.73 -7.00 3.46
N GLU A 154 -4.75 -7.46 2.22
CA GLU A 154 -3.61 -7.42 1.32
C GLU A 154 -3.96 -6.58 0.11
N MET A 155 -3.08 -5.64 -0.26
CA MET A 155 -3.26 -4.86 -1.47
C MET A 155 -2.64 -5.61 -2.65
N ILE A 156 -3.45 -5.93 -3.63
CA ILE A 156 -3.03 -6.59 -4.86
C ILE A 156 -3.18 -5.64 -6.06
N PRO A 157 -2.40 -5.83 -7.15
CA PRO A 157 -2.61 -5.08 -8.39
C PRO A 157 -4.03 -5.27 -8.91
N TYR A 158 -4.63 -4.18 -9.41
CA TYR A 158 -6.01 -4.19 -9.89
C TYR A 158 -6.21 -5.17 -11.06
N ASP A 159 -5.42 -5.00 -12.11
CA ASP A 159 -5.47 -5.86 -13.30
C ASP A 159 -4.11 -5.81 -14.01
N THR A 160 -3.47 -6.95 -14.12
CA THR A 160 -2.19 -7.10 -14.83
C THR A 160 -2.36 -7.12 -16.35
N GLY A 161 -3.58 -7.35 -16.87
CA GLY A 161 -3.90 -7.34 -18.30
C GLY A 161 -3.94 -5.95 -18.94
N ILE A 162 -4.07 -4.89 -18.14
CA ILE A 162 -4.10 -3.49 -18.63
C ILE A 162 -2.69 -2.97 -18.98
N GLY A 163 -1.64 -3.74 -18.73
CA GLY A 163 -0.26 -3.36 -18.99
C GLY A 163 0.57 -3.20 -17.73
N ASP A 164 1.73 -2.57 -17.87
CA ASP A 164 2.78 -2.53 -16.84
C ASP A 164 2.56 -1.46 -15.75
N PHE A 165 1.32 -0.96 -15.60
CA PHE A 165 0.97 -0.05 -14.53
C PHE A 165 0.82 -0.83 -13.22
N ARG A 166 1.86 -0.81 -12.42
CA ARG A 166 1.84 -1.42 -11.08
C ARG A 166 1.72 -0.34 -10.02
N ALA A 167 0.60 -0.33 -9.32
CA ALA A 167 0.57 0.34 -8.02
C ALA A 167 1.56 -0.37 -7.11
N HIS A 168 2.55 0.36 -6.60
CA HIS A 168 3.47 -0.16 -5.61
C HIS A 168 2.70 -0.29 -4.31
N TYR A 169 2.49 -1.49 -3.85
CA TYR A 169 1.77 -1.69 -2.60
C TYR A 169 2.72 -1.55 -1.40
N ALA A 170 2.29 -0.80 -0.42
CA ALA A 170 2.87 -0.86 0.92
C ALA A 170 2.28 -2.06 1.70
N GLY A 171 1.70 -2.98 1.02
CA GLY A 171 1.46 -4.36 1.17
C GLY A 171 0.30 -4.81 2.01
N PHE A 172 0.24 -4.51 3.25
CA PHE A 172 -0.61 -5.26 4.17
C PHE A 172 -1.26 -4.34 5.21
N PHE A 173 -2.54 -4.58 5.41
CA PHE A 173 -3.30 -3.90 6.43
C PHE A 173 -3.50 -4.84 7.61
N ASP A 174 -2.96 -4.48 8.75
CA ASP A 174 -3.08 -5.25 9.97
C ASP A 174 -4.53 -5.27 10.49
N PRO A 175 -4.92 -6.31 11.26
CA PRO A 175 -6.18 -6.33 11.97
C PRO A 175 -6.39 -5.06 12.81
N GLY A 176 -7.56 -4.44 12.70
CA GLY A 176 -7.88 -3.18 13.36
C GLY A 176 -7.45 -1.92 12.61
N PHE A 177 -6.87 -2.04 11.39
CA PHE A 177 -6.49 -0.88 10.59
C PHE A 177 -7.71 -0.02 10.21
N GLY A 178 -7.55 1.31 10.35
CA GLY A 178 -8.57 2.27 9.91
C GLY A 178 -9.79 2.37 10.84
N ASP A 179 -9.72 1.81 12.04
CA ASP A 179 -10.72 2.05 13.08
C ASP A 179 -10.58 3.51 13.55
N PRO A 180 -11.63 4.32 13.41
CA PRO A 180 -11.60 5.67 13.98
C PRO A 180 -11.88 5.55 15.48
N ASP A 181 -10.88 5.64 16.31
CA ASP A 181 -11.02 6.10 17.68
C ASP A 181 -11.12 7.63 17.72
#